data_8daf53c1ca7629065b07c94d1943a0b0
#
_entry.id   8daf53c1ca7629065b07c94d1943a0b0
#
_cell.length_a   1.000
_cell.length_b   1.000
_cell.length_c   1.000
_cell.angle_alpha   90.00
_cell.angle_beta   90.00
_cell.angle_gamma   90.00
#
_symmetry.space_group_name_H-M   'P 1'
#
loop_
_entity.id
_entity.type
_entity.pdbx_description
1 polymer ?
#
loop_
_entity_poly.entity_id
_entity_poly.type
_entity_poly.pdbx_seq_one_letter_code
_entity_poly.pdbx_strand_id
1 'polypeptide(L)'
;MMEFARNQYGKPYAPNTRETFRRQTMHQLVAAGIALYNPDAPERPVNSPKAVYQIEPDTLALLRTFGTAGWNKNLAAYLEGRQTLTARYANEREMRKLPVKLATGNIIHLSPGDHSELIKAIIEEFAERFVPGGVLIYAGDTGEKWGYFDKEGLAKIGVKIDGHGKMPDVVLYYPEKRWLVLCESVTSHGPVDGKRHAELARLFA
;
A
#
# COMPACT_ATOMS: atom_id res chain seq x y z
N MET A 1 -8.85 -22.67 -5.60
CA MET A 1 -9.05 -22.00 -6.92
C MET A 1 -8.38 -22.77 -8.06
N MET A 2 -7.05 -23.00 -8.04
CA MET A 2 -6.35 -23.71 -9.13
C MET A 2 -6.82 -25.18 -9.29
N GLU A 3 -7.00 -25.87 -8.17
CA GLU A 3 -7.55 -27.24 -8.16
C GLU A 3 -9.00 -27.27 -8.67
N PHE A 4 -9.81 -26.32 -8.25
CA PHE A 4 -11.17 -26.14 -8.76
C PHE A 4 -11.17 -25.91 -10.28
N ALA A 5 -10.30 -25.04 -10.79
CA ALA A 5 -10.18 -24.78 -12.22
C ALA A 5 -9.77 -26.03 -13.02
N ARG A 6 -8.86 -26.85 -12.44
CA ARG A 6 -8.46 -28.13 -13.03
C ARG A 6 -9.64 -29.10 -13.08
N ASN A 7 -10.35 -29.28 -11.96
CA ASN A 7 -11.37 -30.28 -11.82
C ASN A 7 -12.67 -29.92 -12.56
N GLN A 8 -13.06 -28.64 -12.58
CA GLN A 8 -14.33 -28.22 -13.18
C GLN A 8 -14.18 -27.76 -14.64
N TYR A 9 -13.02 -27.25 -15.03
CA TYR A 9 -12.81 -26.63 -16.35
C TYR A 9 -11.66 -27.28 -17.14
N GLY A 10 -11.03 -28.32 -16.63
CA GLY A 10 -9.91 -28.97 -17.30
C GLY A 10 -8.69 -28.10 -17.51
N LYS A 11 -8.56 -26.97 -16.75
CA LYS A 11 -7.47 -26.00 -16.89
C LYS A 11 -6.41 -26.19 -15.81
N PRO A 12 -5.28 -26.87 -16.11
CA PRO A 12 -4.15 -26.92 -15.20
C PRO A 12 -3.39 -25.59 -15.24
N TYR A 13 -3.07 -25.03 -14.08
CA TYR A 13 -2.22 -23.86 -13.93
C TYR A 13 -0.88 -24.25 -13.30
N ALA A 14 0.19 -23.56 -13.70
CA ALA A 14 1.51 -23.71 -13.07
C ALA A 14 1.47 -23.23 -11.60
N PRO A 15 2.28 -23.80 -10.69
CA PRO A 15 2.28 -23.46 -9.27
C PRO A 15 2.40 -21.95 -8.98
N ASN A 16 3.23 -21.23 -9.75
CA ASN A 16 3.45 -19.79 -9.60
C ASN A 16 2.22 -18.93 -9.96
N THR A 17 1.25 -19.47 -10.72
CA THR A 17 0.00 -18.78 -11.07
C THR A 17 -0.84 -18.43 -9.82
N ARG A 18 -0.60 -19.12 -8.69
CA ARG A 18 -1.24 -18.80 -7.41
C ARG A 18 -1.00 -17.35 -6.99
N GLU A 19 0.22 -16.82 -7.16
CA GLU A 19 0.53 -15.43 -6.84
C GLU A 19 -0.14 -14.45 -7.79
N THR A 20 -0.25 -14.80 -9.07
CA THR A 20 -0.99 -14.00 -10.05
C THR A 20 -2.47 -13.89 -9.67
N PHE A 21 -3.11 -15.02 -9.31
CA PHE A 21 -4.49 -15.00 -8.82
C PHE A 21 -4.64 -14.12 -7.59
N ARG A 22 -3.74 -14.22 -6.60
CA ARG A 22 -3.81 -13.45 -5.38
C ARG A 22 -3.62 -11.95 -5.63
N ARG A 23 -2.53 -11.58 -6.31
CA ARG A 23 -2.12 -10.18 -6.47
C ARG A 23 -2.90 -9.42 -7.53
N GLN A 24 -3.34 -10.09 -8.57
CA GLN A 24 -4.07 -9.44 -9.66
C GLN A 24 -5.58 -9.68 -9.53
N THR A 25 -6.04 -10.92 -9.73
CA THR A 25 -7.47 -11.21 -9.79
C THR A 25 -8.19 -10.92 -8.48
N MET A 26 -7.72 -11.52 -7.38
CA MET A 26 -8.41 -11.38 -6.09
C MET A 26 -8.28 -9.96 -5.53
N HIS A 27 -7.14 -9.31 -5.72
CA HIS A 27 -6.97 -7.91 -5.32
C HIS A 27 -7.95 -6.98 -6.05
N GLN A 28 -8.13 -7.16 -7.36
CA GLN A 28 -9.10 -6.38 -8.14
C GLN A 28 -10.55 -6.65 -7.68
N LEU A 29 -10.91 -7.90 -7.40
CA LEU A 29 -12.25 -8.25 -6.92
C LEU A 29 -12.53 -7.66 -5.54
N VAL A 30 -11.53 -7.63 -4.65
CA VAL A 30 -11.64 -6.99 -3.33
C VAL A 30 -11.71 -5.46 -3.48
N ALA A 31 -10.83 -4.86 -4.28
CA ALA A 31 -10.85 -3.41 -4.54
C ALA A 31 -12.16 -2.96 -5.20
N ALA A 32 -12.72 -3.81 -6.04
CA ALA A 32 -14.04 -3.62 -6.63
C ALA A 32 -15.20 -3.93 -5.64
N GLY A 33 -14.95 -4.39 -4.40
CA GLY A 33 -15.96 -4.77 -3.40
C GLY A 33 -16.79 -6.02 -3.76
N ILE A 34 -16.40 -6.78 -4.79
CA ILE A 34 -17.05 -8.03 -5.21
C ILE A 34 -16.70 -9.16 -4.26
N ALA A 35 -15.53 -9.10 -3.64
CA ALA A 35 -15.06 -10.05 -2.66
C ALA A 35 -14.60 -9.37 -1.38
N LEU A 36 -14.76 -10.04 -0.26
CA LEU A 36 -14.22 -9.66 1.04
C LEU A 36 -12.94 -10.45 1.30
N TYR A 37 -11.97 -9.81 1.93
CA TYR A 37 -10.71 -10.43 2.36
C TYR A 37 -10.73 -10.61 3.87
N ASN A 38 -10.51 -11.84 4.34
CA ASN A 38 -10.52 -12.23 5.75
C ASN A 38 -11.74 -11.70 6.53
N PRO A 39 -12.99 -11.86 6.06
CA PRO A 39 -14.16 -11.37 6.79
C PRO A 39 -14.38 -12.09 8.13
N ASP A 40 -13.79 -13.29 8.27
CA ASP A 40 -13.80 -14.10 9.48
C ASP A 40 -12.78 -13.63 10.53
N ALA A 41 -11.70 -12.96 10.13
CA ALA A 41 -10.64 -12.45 10.99
C ALA A 41 -9.94 -11.26 10.30
N PRO A 42 -10.52 -10.03 10.36
CA PRO A 42 -9.99 -8.85 9.67
C PRO A 42 -8.56 -8.47 10.07
N GLU A 43 -8.15 -8.79 11.30
CA GLU A 43 -6.82 -8.56 11.86
C GLU A 43 -5.77 -9.57 11.42
N ARG A 44 -6.16 -10.58 10.61
CA ARG A 44 -5.24 -11.64 10.15
C ARG A 44 -4.09 -11.04 9.33
N PRO A 45 -2.81 -11.41 9.61
CA PRO A 45 -1.66 -10.91 8.85
C PRO A 45 -1.79 -11.14 7.36
N VAL A 46 -1.37 -10.16 6.55
CA VAL A 46 -1.49 -10.15 5.08
C VAL A 46 -0.89 -11.40 4.42
N ASN A 47 0.19 -11.94 4.99
CA ASN A 47 0.88 -13.12 4.46
C ASN A 47 0.44 -14.44 5.11
N SER A 48 -0.69 -14.44 5.85
CA SER A 48 -1.17 -15.64 6.50
C SER A 48 -1.53 -16.73 5.48
N PRO A 49 -1.08 -17.97 5.67
CA PRO A 49 -1.50 -19.11 4.84
C PRO A 49 -2.99 -19.45 5.01
N LYS A 50 -3.63 -18.89 6.05
CA LYS A 50 -5.06 -19.05 6.34
C LYS A 50 -5.93 -17.93 5.74
N ALA A 51 -5.39 -17.12 4.82
CA ALA A 51 -6.13 -16.07 4.16
C ALA A 51 -7.38 -16.62 3.45
N VAL A 52 -8.52 -15.95 3.67
CA VAL A 52 -9.84 -16.33 3.15
C VAL A 52 -10.38 -15.22 2.26
N TYR A 53 -11.01 -15.61 1.18
CA TYR A 53 -11.78 -14.73 0.32
C TYR A 53 -13.23 -15.22 0.29
N GLN A 54 -14.16 -14.32 0.47
CA GLN A 54 -15.60 -14.58 0.42
C GLN A 54 -16.25 -13.64 -0.60
N ILE A 55 -17.22 -14.12 -1.36
CA ILE A 55 -18.05 -13.23 -2.20
C ILE A 55 -18.83 -12.33 -1.26
N GLU A 56 -18.85 -11.04 -1.57
CA GLU A 56 -19.64 -10.07 -0.83
C GLU A 56 -21.14 -10.44 -0.92
N PRO A 57 -21.90 -10.37 0.19
CA PRO A 57 -23.28 -10.88 0.26
C PRO A 57 -24.24 -10.32 -0.80
N ASP A 58 -24.22 -9.00 -1.05
CA ASP A 58 -25.12 -8.38 -2.04
C ASP A 58 -24.70 -8.77 -3.47
N THR A 59 -23.40 -8.91 -3.72
CA THR A 59 -22.87 -9.47 -4.97
C THR A 59 -23.35 -10.89 -5.17
N LEU A 60 -23.32 -11.73 -4.13
CA LEU A 60 -23.80 -13.11 -4.21
C LEU A 60 -25.31 -13.16 -4.48
N ALA A 61 -26.09 -12.30 -3.80
CA ALA A 61 -27.54 -12.19 -4.02
C ALA A 61 -27.82 -11.79 -5.49
N LEU A 62 -27.12 -10.81 -6.03
CA LEU A 62 -27.23 -10.41 -7.43
C LEU A 62 -26.90 -11.59 -8.37
N LEU A 63 -25.74 -12.23 -8.19
CA LEU A 63 -25.29 -13.33 -9.06
C LEU A 63 -26.28 -14.50 -9.13
N ARG A 64 -27.00 -14.77 -8.02
CA ARG A 64 -28.06 -15.78 -7.97
C ARG A 64 -29.26 -15.48 -8.86
N THR A 65 -29.43 -14.22 -9.27
CA THR A 65 -30.52 -13.82 -10.20
C THR A 65 -30.08 -13.87 -11.67
N PHE A 66 -28.83 -14.22 -11.95
CA PHE A 66 -28.32 -14.29 -13.32
C PHE A 66 -29.13 -15.29 -14.16
N GLY A 67 -29.48 -14.87 -15.39
CA GLY A 67 -30.32 -15.68 -16.29
C GLY A 67 -31.82 -15.65 -15.98
N THR A 68 -32.27 -14.92 -14.95
CA THR A 68 -33.69 -14.70 -14.66
C THR A 68 -34.22 -13.40 -15.26
N ALA A 69 -35.54 -13.26 -15.38
CA ALA A 69 -36.18 -12.01 -15.84
C ALA A 69 -35.87 -10.79 -14.93
N GLY A 70 -35.54 -11.04 -13.65
CA GLY A 70 -35.19 -10.01 -12.70
C GLY A 70 -33.77 -9.48 -12.78
N TRP A 71 -32.88 -10.11 -13.54
CA TRP A 71 -31.45 -9.80 -13.60
C TRP A 71 -31.15 -8.32 -13.85
N ASN A 72 -31.69 -7.76 -14.92
CA ASN A 72 -31.38 -6.38 -15.33
C ASN A 72 -31.82 -5.34 -14.29
N LYS A 73 -32.99 -5.56 -13.66
CA LYS A 73 -33.48 -4.70 -12.58
C LYS A 73 -32.58 -4.78 -11.35
N ASN A 74 -32.22 -5.98 -10.94
CA ASN A 74 -31.37 -6.21 -9.77
C ASN A 74 -29.94 -5.70 -10.00
N LEU A 75 -29.42 -5.84 -11.25
CA LEU A 75 -28.13 -5.30 -11.61
C LEU A 75 -28.10 -3.76 -11.54
N ALA A 76 -29.15 -3.09 -12.04
CA ALA A 76 -29.25 -1.63 -11.99
C ALA A 76 -29.25 -1.14 -10.52
N ALA A 77 -30.10 -1.73 -9.67
CA ALA A 77 -30.16 -1.40 -8.23
C ALA A 77 -28.81 -1.66 -7.52
N TYR A 78 -28.15 -2.78 -7.82
CA TYR A 78 -26.83 -3.11 -7.28
C TYR A 78 -25.76 -2.09 -7.67
N LEU A 79 -25.74 -1.67 -8.94
CA LEU A 79 -24.76 -0.68 -9.41
C LEU A 79 -24.99 0.70 -8.80
N GLU A 80 -26.24 1.11 -8.60
CA GLU A 80 -26.58 2.36 -7.94
C GLU A 80 -26.15 2.35 -6.46
N GLY A 81 -26.46 1.29 -5.71
CA GLY A 81 -26.01 1.12 -4.33
C GLY A 81 -24.48 1.03 -4.19
N ARG A 82 -23.79 0.58 -5.24
CA ARG A 82 -22.35 0.36 -5.23
C ARG A 82 -21.53 1.65 -5.31
N GLN A 83 -22.02 2.68 -5.97
CA GLN A 83 -21.35 4.00 -5.94
C GLN A 83 -21.24 4.50 -4.50
N THR A 84 -22.28 4.29 -3.70
CA THR A 84 -22.29 4.66 -2.27
C THR A 84 -21.33 3.79 -1.44
N LEU A 85 -21.26 2.49 -1.71
CA LEU A 85 -20.31 1.57 -1.04
C LEU A 85 -18.86 1.89 -1.38
N THR A 86 -18.55 2.18 -2.62
CA THR A 86 -17.20 2.59 -3.04
C THR A 86 -16.77 3.88 -2.34
N ALA A 87 -17.66 4.86 -2.25
CA ALA A 87 -17.43 6.10 -1.51
C ALA A 87 -17.24 5.84 -0.01
N ARG A 88 -18.05 4.97 0.58
CA ARG A 88 -17.92 4.57 1.98
C ARG A 88 -16.58 3.90 2.27
N TYR A 89 -16.15 2.94 1.45
CA TYR A 89 -14.85 2.28 1.61
C TYR A 89 -13.68 3.23 1.38
N ALA A 90 -13.82 4.20 0.47
CA ALA A 90 -12.83 5.26 0.28
C ALA A 90 -12.71 6.12 1.54
N ASN A 91 -13.83 6.52 2.13
CA ASN A 91 -13.86 7.29 3.37
C ASN A 91 -13.31 6.50 4.56
N GLU A 92 -13.66 5.21 4.71
CA GLU A 92 -13.10 4.34 5.76
C GLU A 92 -11.59 4.17 5.62
N ARG A 93 -11.09 4.09 4.39
CA ARG A 93 -9.64 4.02 4.13
C ARG A 93 -8.96 5.33 4.48
N GLU A 94 -9.57 6.47 4.14
CA GLU A 94 -9.06 7.80 4.48
C GLU A 94 -9.01 8.01 6.01
N MET A 95 -10.06 7.60 6.74
CA MET A 95 -10.10 7.68 8.20
C MET A 95 -9.08 6.79 8.92
N ARG A 96 -8.54 5.77 8.25
CA ARG A 96 -7.51 4.88 8.81
C ARG A 96 -6.10 5.35 8.51
N LYS A 97 -5.92 6.41 7.73
CA LYS A 97 -4.60 6.95 7.45
C LYS A 97 -3.90 7.38 8.73
N LEU A 98 -2.61 7.06 8.80
CA LEU A 98 -1.75 7.38 9.92
C LEU A 98 -1.26 8.82 9.81
N PRO A 99 -1.65 9.74 10.73
CA PRO A 99 -1.11 11.08 10.70
C PRO A 99 0.34 11.09 11.20
N VAL A 100 1.19 11.79 10.47
CA VAL A 100 2.62 12.01 10.79
C VAL A 100 2.88 13.51 10.85
N LYS A 101 3.36 13.97 11.99
CA LYS A 101 3.64 15.39 12.23
C LYS A 101 5.07 15.72 11.79
N LEU A 102 5.21 16.69 10.90
CA LEU A 102 6.51 17.18 10.45
C LEU A 102 7.05 18.25 11.40
N ALA A 103 8.37 18.43 11.43
CA ALA A 103 9.02 19.49 12.20
C ALA A 103 8.52 20.92 11.83
N THR A 104 8.02 21.09 10.60
CA THR A 104 7.38 22.32 10.14
C THR A 104 5.99 22.59 10.75
N GLY A 105 5.44 21.65 11.51
CA GLY A 105 4.06 21.69 12.03
C GLY A 105 3.01 21.13 11.09
N ASN A 106 3.34 20.89 9.82
CA ASN A 106 2.42 20.25 8.86
C ASN A 106 2.19 18.79 9.23
N ILE A 107 1.03 18.26 8.83
CA ILE A 107 0.69 16.85 9.00
C ILE A 107 0.58 16.20 7.61
N ILE A 108 1.28 15.11 7.41
CA ILE A 108 1.09 14.21 6.27
C ILE A 108 0.35 12.95 6.71
N HIS A 109 -0.22 12.23 5.78
CA HIS A 109 -0.99 11.01 6.06
C HIS A 109 -0.42 9.83 5.29
N LEU A 110 -0.04 8.77 6.00
CA LEU A 110 0.45 7.53 5.41
C LEU A 110 -0.63 6.45 5.45
N SER A 111 -0.55 5.49 4.55
CA SER A 111 -1.40 4.30 4.58
C SER A 111 -1.16 3.50 5.87
N PRO A 112 -2.19 2.90 6.48
CA PRO A 112 -2.05 2.16 7.72
C PRO A 112 -1.18 0.89 7.54
N GLY A 113 -0.42 0.54 8.57
CA GLY A 113 0.39 -0.69 8.64
C GLY A 113 1.70 -0.50 9.39
N ASP A 114 2.30 -1.61 9.85
CA ASP A 114 3.52 -1.63 10.68
C ASP A 114 4.70 -0.89 10.03
N HIS A 115 4.80 -0.98 8.70
CA HIS A 115 5.84 -0.26 7.95
C HIS A 115 5.67 1.26 8.04
N SER A 116 4.44 1.76 7.93
CA SER A 116 4.13 3.18 8.06
C SER A 116 4.28 3.68 9.50
N GLU A 117 3.99 2.85 10.50
CA GLU A 117 4.27 3.17 11.90
C GLU A 117 5.77 3.35 12.14
N LEU A 118 6.61 2.51 11.53
CA LEU A 118 8.06 2.68 11.61
C LEU A 118 8.54 3.94 10.88
N ILE A 119 7.99 4.25 9.70
CA ILE A 119 8.27 5.51 9.00
C ILE A 119 7.89 6.70 9.87
N LYS A 120 6.72 6.67 10.53
CA LYS A 120 6.30 7.69 11.49
C LYS A 120 7.31 7.87 12.62
N ALA A 121 7.74 6.78 13.26
CA ALA A 121 8.74 6.83 14.33
C ALA A 121 10.09 7.39 13.84
N ILE A 122 10.51 7.09 12.60
CA ILE A 122 11.69 7.70 11.99
C ILE A 122 11.52 9.21 11.85
N ILE A 123 10.36 9.69 11.42
CA ILE A 123 10.13 11.12 11.19
C ILE A 123 9.94 11.89 12.50
N GLU A 124 9.14 11.35 13.43
CA GLU A 124 8.77 12.05 14.67
C GLU A 124 9.79 11.90 15.79
N GLU A 125 10.43 10.72 15.93
CA GLU A 125 11.31 10.43 17.07
C GLU A 125 12.79 10.40 16.69
N PHE A 126 13.16 9.62 15.65
CA PHE A 126 14.56 9.52 15.24
C PHE A 126 15.07 10.84 14.70
N ALA A 127 14.30 11.52 13.84
CA ALA A 127 14.73 12.80 13.28
C ALA A 127 14.94 13.86 14.36
N GLU A 128 14.08 13.96 15.35
CA GLU A 128 14.23 14.92 16.45
C GLU A 128 15.53 14.68 17.24
N ARG A 129 15.89 13.43 17.48
CA ARG A 129 17.08 13.07 18.30
C ARG A 129 18.40 13.16 17.54
N PHE A 130 18.42 12.70 16.28
CA PHE A 130 19.67 12.48 15.55
C PHE A 130 19.87 13.45 14.37
N VAL A 131 18.81 14.14 13.96
CA VAL A 131 18.80 15.11 12.85
C VAL A 131 18.06 16.38 13.28
N PRO A 132 18.43 17.00 14.41
CA PRO A 132 17.72 18.16 14.94
C PRO A 132 17.67 19.29 13.92
N GLY A 133 16.49 19.87 13.70
CA GLY A 133 16.27 20.85 12.62
C GLY A 133 16.30 20.28 11.21
N GLY A 134 16.26 18.93 11.10
CA GLY A 134 16.18 18.25 9.83
C GLY A 134 14.88 18.52 9.07
N VAL A 135 14.98 18.53 7.75
CA VAL A 135 13.85 18.75 6.84
C VAL A 135 13.51 17.44 6.17
N LEU A 136 12.23 17.02 6.24
CA LEU A 136 11.77 15.85 5.50
C LEU A 136 11.79 16.17 4.00
N ILE A 137 12.48 15.35 3.22
CA ILE A 137 12.54 15.44 1.76
C ILE A 137 11.63 14.39 1.12
N TYR A 138 11.61 13.19 1.66
CA TYR A 138 10.82 12.08 1.11
C TYR A 138 10.34 11.14 2.22
N ALA A 139 9.11 10.69 2.09
CA ALA A 139 8.58 9.57 2.84
C ALA A 139 7.82 8.64 1.88
N GLY A 140 8.21 7.36 1.87
CA GLY A 140 7.51 6.31 1.15
C GLY A 140 6.13 6.06 1.72
N ASP A 141 5.28 5.39 0.95
CA ASP A 141 3.99 4.90 1.41
C ASP A 141 3.70 3.53 0.78
N THR A 142 2.99 2.69 1.53
CA THR A 142 2.67 1.32 1.08
C THR A 142 1.45 1.26 0.16
N GLY A 143 0.55 2.22 0.25
CA GLY A 143 -0.70 2.28 -0.52
C GLY A 143 -0.67 3.25 -1.69
N GLU A 144 0.25 4.21 -1.66
CA GLU A 144 0.43 5.22 -2.69
C GLU A 144 1.88 5.20 -3.21
N LYS A 145 2.16 5.92 -4.29
CA LYS A 145 3.52 5.96 -4.85
C LYS A 145 4.53 6.57 -3.87
N TRP A 146 4.09 7.55 -3.07
CA TRP A 146 4.80 8.17 -1.95
C TRP A 146 3.79 8.88 -1.04
N GLY A 147 4.11 8.98 0.25
CA GLY A 147 3.33 9.76 1.22
C GLY A 147 3.71 11.24 1.20
N TYR A 148 4.99 11.54 0.92
CA TYR A 148 5.52 12.91 0.84
C TYR A 148 6.74 12.98 -0.08
N PHE A 149 6.87 14.06 -0.88
CA PHE A 149 8.06 14.30 -1.67
C PHE A 149 8.28 15.80 -1.96
N ASP A 150 9.29 16.38 -1.31
CA ASP A 150 9.78 17.74 -1.59
C ASP A 150 10.87 17.72 -2.69
N LYS A 151 10.40 17.70 -3.94
CA LYS A 151 11.30 17.72 -5.11
C LYS A 151 12.08 19.01 -5.24
N GLU A 152 11.47 20.14 -4.86
CA GLU A 152 12.12 21.45 -4.94
C GLU A 152 13.21 21.57 -3.89
N GLY A 153 12.97 21.13 -2.66
CA GLY A 153 13.96 21.05 -1.60
C GLY A 153 15.16 20.20 -2.02
N LEU A 154 14.91 19.05 -2.63
CA LEU A 154 15.97 18.18 -3.12
C LEU A 154 16.80 18.84 -4.23
N ALA A 155 16.15 19.51 -5.18
CA ALA A 155 16.83 20.22 -6.27
C ALA A 155 17.67 21.41 -5.74
N LYS A 156 17.22 22.14 -4.72
CA LYS A 156 17.95 23.26 -4.10
C LYS A 156 19.25 22.82 -3.45
N ILE A 157 19.34 21.59 -2.97
CA ILE A 157 20.58 21.02 -2.42
C ILE A 157 21.46 20.34 -3.47
N GLY A 158 21.10 20.46 -4.75
CA GLY A 158 21.90 19.99 -5.89
C GLY A 158 21.71 18.51 -6.23
N VAL A 159 20.80 17.81 -5.60
CA VAL A 159 20.55 16.38 -5.84
C VAL A 159 19.47 16.21 -6.91
N LYS A 160 19.79 15.49 -7.97
CA LYS A 160 18.83 15.11 -9.03
C LYS A 160 18.61 13.62 -8.97
N ILE A 161 17.37 13.21 -8.82
CA ILE A 161 17.00 11.80 -8.84
C ILE A 161 16.45 11.46 -10.22
N ASP A 162 17.10 10.57 -10.92
CA ASP A 162 16.55 9.95 -12.12
C ASP A 162 15.38 9.04 -11.72
N GLY A 163 14.22 9.26 -12.32
CA GLY A 163 12.92 8.70 -11.90
C GLY A 163 12.79 7.16 -11.90
N HIS A 164 13.88 6.42 -12.08
CA HIS A 164 13.90 4.96 -12.17
C HIS A 164 14.56 4.27 -10.95
N GLY A 165 15.15 5.03 -10.04
CA GLY A 165 15.76 4.46 -8.82
C GLY A 165 14.71 4.15 -7.74
N LYS A 166 14.91 3.05 -7.02
CA LYS A 166 14.10 2.71 -5.84
C LYS A 166 14.52 3.63 -4.69
N MET A 167 13.63 4.56 -4.32
CA MET A 167 13.84 5.46 -3.19
C MET A 167 13.98 4.69 -1.87
N PRO A 168 14.72 5.22 -0.89
CA PRO A 168 14.64 4.73 0.49
C PRO A 168 13.28 5.07 1.10
N ASP A 169 12.95 4.48 2.25
CA ASP A 169 11.66 4.73 2.89
C ASP A 169 11.53 6.16 3.44
N VAL A 170 12.61 6.75 3.95
CA VAL A 170 12.65 8.15 4.41
C VAL A 170 13.97 8.80 3.97
N VAL A 171 13.87 10.05 3.50
CA VAL A 171 15.01 10.93 3.24
C VAL A 171 14.85 12.20 4.05
N LEU A 172 15.84 12.49 4.90
CA LEU A 172 15.93 13.71 5.68
C LEU A 172 17.14 14.53 5.20
N TYR A 173 16.98 15.83 5.10
CA TYR A 173 18.09 16.76 4.91
C TYR A 173 18.45 17.41 6.25
N TYR A 174 19.72 17.31 6.66
CA TYR A 174 20.26 17.94 7.85
C TYR A 174 21.04 19.20 7.46
N PRO A 175 20.44 20.40 7.55
CA PRO A 175 21.05 21.63 7.05
C PRO A 175 22.36 21.99 7.73
N GLU A 176 22.47 21.83 9.05
CA GLU A 176 23.65 22.16 9.84
C GLU A 176 24.89 21.42 9.36
N LYS A 177 24.77 20.16 9.02
CA LYS A 177 25.86 19.30 8.53
C LYS A 177 25.89 19.14 7.03
N ARG A 178 24.88 19.64 6.32
CA ARG A 178 24.64 19.42 4.88
C ARG A 178 24.63 17.96 4.50
N TRP A 179 23.99 17.12 5.31
CA TRP A 179 23.89 15.70 5.08
C TRP A 179 22.49 15.34 4.56
N LEU A 180 22.45 14.35 3.66
CA LEU A 180 21.27 13.58 3.40
C LEU A 180 21.32 12.31 4.26
N VAL A 181 20.31 12.11 5.07
CA VAL A 181 20.14 10.94 5.91
C VAL A 181 19.09 10.06 5.23
N LEU A 182 19.52 8.88 4.80
CA LEU A 182 18.69 7.90 4.11
C LEU A 182 18.32 6.80 5.10
N CYS A 183 17.03 6.60 5.33
CA CYS A 183 16.54 5.60 6.26
C CYS A 183 15.73 4.53 5.52
N GLU A 184 15.96 3.28 5.88
CA GLU A 184 15.17 2.12 5.44
C GLU A 184 14.44 1.54 6.65
N SER A 185 13.15 1.38 6.54
CA SER A 185 12.33 0.74 7.57
C SER A 185 12.22 -0.76 7.31
N VAL A 186 12.83 -1.57 8.17
CA VAL A 186 12.88 -3.02 8.00
C VAL A 186 11.95 -3.69 9.01
N THR A 187 10.84 -4.24 8.51
CA THR A 187 9.85 -4.94 9.34
C THR A 187 9.92 -6.45 9.23
N SER A 188 10.43 -7.01 8.13
CA SER A 188 10.38 -8.46 7.87
C SER A 188 11.60 -9.08 7.21
N HIS A 189 12.53 -8.27 6.73
CA HIS A 189 13.78 -8.72 6.07
C HIS A 189 14.97 -8.10 6.80
N GLY A 190 16.15 -8.70 6.67
CA GLY A 190 17.36 -8.26 7.35
C GLY A 190 17.80 -6.82 7.02
N PRO A 191 18.86 -6.33 7.66
CA PRO A 191 19.35 -4.96 7.50
C PRO A 191 19.74 -4.66 6.04
N VAL A 192 19.94 -3.37 5.75
CA VAL A 192 20.43 -2.91 4.44
C VAL A 192 21.69 -3.66 4.06
N ASP A 193 21.64 -4.41 2.96
CA ASP A 193 22.78 -5.16 2.45
C ASP A 193 23.71 -4.27 1.59
N GLY A 194 24.90 -4.78 1.25
CA GLY A 194 25.88 -4.05 0.44
C GLY A 194 25.37 -3.68 -0.94
N LYS A 195 24.46 -4.48 -1.52
CA LYS A 195 23.82 -4.18 -2.81
C LYS A 195 22.90 -2.97 -2.69
N ARG A 196 22.03 -2.96 -1.66
CA ARG A 196 21.12 -1.84 -1.41
C ARG A 196 21.86 -0.55 -1.09
N HIS A 197 22.94 -0.65 -0.29
CA HIS A 197 23.82 0.49 -0.04
C HIS A 197 24.40 1.07 -1.34
N ALA A 198 24.91 0.23 -2.25
CA ALA A 198 25.46 0.67 -3.53
C ALA A 198 24.39 1.28 -4.46
N GLU A 199 23.16 0.76 -4.44
CA GLU A 199 22.02 1.33 -5.18
C GLU A 199 21.67 2.73 -4.68
N LEU A 200 21.60 2.94 -3.37
CA LEU A 200 21.33 4.24 -2.76
C LEU A 200 22.46 5.24 -3.03
N ALA A 201 23.73 4.80 -2.92
CA ALA A 201 24.86 5.64 -3.23
C ALA A 201 24.86 6.15 -4.68
N ARG A 202 24.44 5.31 -5.64
CA ARG A 202 24.29 5.74 -7.05
C ARG A 202 23.11 6.66 -7.28
N LEU A 203 22.02 6.48 -6.53
CA LEU A 203 20.81 7.28 -6.68
C LEU A 203 21.00 8.71 -6.20
N PHE A 204 21.85 8.91 -5.21
CA PHE A 204 22.08 10.20 -4.54
C PHE A 204 23.52 10.75 -4.78
N ALA A 205 24.22 10.24 -5.79
CA ALA A 205 25.57 10.69 -6.17
C ALA A 205 25.58 12.05 -6.87
#